data_047d262f153656f8cdb980f253374238
#
_entry.id   047d262f153656f8cdb980f253374238
#
_cell.length_a   1.000
_cell.length_b   1.000
_cell.length_c   1.000
_cell.angle_alpha   90.00
_cell.angle_beta   90.00
_cell.angle_gamma   90.00
#
_symmetry.space_group_name_H-M   'P 1'
#
loop_
_entity.id
_entity.type
_entity.pdbx_description
1 polymer ?
#
loop_
_entity_poly.entity_id
_entity_poly.type
_entity_poly.pdbx_seq_one_letter_code
_entity_poly.pdbx_strand_id
1 'polypeptide(L)'
;MKKLLFALFILITFLVSQMKQPSIDKHSEYNNESFIEVHHGELVFSCRSAGLENTGEAVILLHGFPETSHMWVDLLHQLSSRGYRVIAPNQRGYSPGARPGNVKEYSIKNIAEDVFALADAFDFEQFHLVGHDWGSAIGWAVVALQPEKVLSWTAMSVPHMKAFSYAYKYDKDQ
;
A
#
# COMPACT_ATOMS: atom_id res chain seq x y z
N MET A 1 -9.75 -24.61 -31.94
CA MET A 1 -9.65 -24.27 -30.50
C MET A 1 -8.23 -23.87 -30.10
N LYS A 2 -7.17 -24.68 -30.26
CA LYS A 2 -5.80 -24.36 -29.82
C LYS A 2 -5.22 -23.05 -30.39
N LYS A 3 -5.48 -22.73 -31.69
CA LYS A 3 -5.02 -21.47 -32.31
C LYS A 3 -5.71 -20.22 -31.76
N LEU A 4 -6.99 -20.33 -31.36
CA LEU A 4 -7.77 -19.23 -30.77
C LEU A 4 -7.30 -18.93 -29.34
N LEU A 5 -7.03 -19.98 -28.55
CA LEU A 5 -6.46 -19.87 -27.19
C LEU A 5 -5.05 -19.24 -27.20
N PHE A 6 -4.22 -19.63 -28.20
CA PHE A 6 -2.88 -19.06 -28.34
C PHE A 6 -2.92 -17.57 -28.77
N ALA A 7 -3.82 -17.20 -29.70
CA ALA A 7 -4.04 -15.81 -30.07
C ALA A 7 -4.57 -14.96 -28.90
N LEU A 8 -5.48 -15.51 -28.10
CA LEU A 8 -6.00 -14.84 -26.89
C LEU A 8 -4.90 -14.66 -25.85
N PHE A 9 -4.04 -15.67 -25.65
CA PHE A 9 -2.90 -15.57 -24.72
C PHE A 9 -1.90 -14.48 -25.17
N ILE A 10 -1.56 -14.39 -26.46
CA ILE A 10 -0.69 -13.32 -27.01
C ILE A 10 -1.35 -11.96 -26.84
N LEU A 11 -2.65 -11.83 -27.07
CA LEU A 11 -3.38 -10.56 -26.89
C LEU A 11 -3.38 -10.12 -25.44
N ILE A 12 -3.61 -11.05 -24.50
CA ILE A 12 -3.59 -10.76 -23.06
C ILE A 12 -2.18 -10.35 -22.62
N THR A 13 -1.13 -11.07 -23.03
CA THR A 13 0.26 -10.69 -22.70
C THR A 13 0.64 -9.34 -23.29
N PHE A 14 0.18 -9.03 -24.52
CA PHE A 14 0.40 -7.72 -25.12
C PHE A 14 -0.34 -6.61 -24.37
N LEU A 15 -1.61 -6.82 -23.97
CA LEU A 15 -2.39 -5.87 -23.16
C LEU A 15 -1.76 -5.65 -21.79
N VAL A 16 -1.30 -6.70 -21.12
CA VAL A 16 -0.57 -6.59 -19.84
C VAL A 16 0.73 -5.82 -19.99
N SER A 17 1.47 -6.02 -21.12
CA SER A 17 2.70 -5.28 -21.39
C SER A 17 2.47 -3.79 -21.70
N GLN A 18 1.26 -3.38 -22.07
CA GLN A 18 0.87 -1.97 -22.26
C GLN A 18 0.42 -1.29 -20.97
N MET A 19 0.15 -2.04 -19.92
CA MET A 19 -0.13 -1.45 -18.60
C MET A 19 1.18 -0.82 -18.10
N LYS A 20 1.15 0.51 -17.90
CA LYS A 20 2.29 1.23 -17.36
C LYS A 20 2.60 0.69 -15.98
N GLN A 21 3.73 0.02 -15.84
CA GLN A 21 4.20 -0.48 -14.55
C GLN A 21 4.45 0.70 -13.60
N PRO A 22 4.25 0.50 -12.29
CA PRO A 22 4.63 1.50 -11.30
C PRO A 22 6.11 1.85 -11.44
N SER A 23 6.45 3.12 -11.33
CA SER A 23 7.83 3.59 -11.45
C SER A 23 8.17 4.62 -10.37
N ILE A 24 9.44 4.71 -10.03
CA ILE A 24 9.99 5.68 -9.08
C ILE A 24 10.72 6.75 -9.89
N ASP A 25 10.32 8.01 -9.76
CA ASP A 25 10.84 9.09 -10.60
C ASP A 25 11.65 10.16 -9.86
N LYS A 26 11.51 10.31 -8.53
CA LYS A 26 12.13 11.45 -7.85
C LYS A 26 12.51 11.15 -6.41
N HIS A 27 13.73 11.56 -6.05
CA HIS A 27 14.25 11.55 -4.69
C HIS A 27 14.45 12.96 -4.15
N SER A 28 14.00 13.19 -2.93
CA SER A 28 14.45 14.31 -2.10
C SER A 28 14.75 13.77 -0.69
N GLU A 29 15.84 14.23 -0.08
CA GLU A 29 16.20 13.86 1.29
C GLU A 29 15.92 15.04 2.24
N TYR A 30 15.30 14.74 3.37
CA TYR A 30 15.09 15.69 4.45
C TYR A 30 15.19 14.94 5.79
N ASN A 31 16.10 15.37 6.67
CA ASN A 31 16.35 14.75 7.99
C ASN A 31 16.55 13.21 7.93
N ASN A 32 17.37 12.73 7.00
CA ASN A 32 17.63 11.30 6.74
C ASN A 32 16.38 10.51 6.28
N GLU A 33 15.34 11.17 5.84
CA GLU A 33 14.19 10.57 5.19
C GLU A 33 14.24 10.87 3.70
N SER A 34 14.13 9.84 2.88
CA SER A 34 13.96 10.02 1.44
C SER A 34 12.48 10.11 1.12
N PHE A 35 12.12 11.16 0.36
CA PHE A 35 10.80 11.26 -0.27
C PHE A 35 10.90 10.78 -1.70
N ILE A 36 10.06 9.83 -2.04
CA ILE A 36 10.02 9.19 -3.35
C ILE A 36 8.64 9.41 -3.95
N GLU A 37 8.60 9.84 -5.21
CA GLU A 37 7.37 9.88 -6.00
C GLU A 37 7.24 8.57 -6.76
N VAL A 38 6.13 7.87 -6.52
CA VAL A 38 5.80 6.60 -7.18
C VAL A 38 4.63 6.82 -8.12
N HIS A 39 4.83 6.52 -9.40
CA HIS A 39 3.82 6.62 -10.42
C HIS A 39 3.06 5.30 -10.57
N HIS A 40 1.74 5.35 -10.48
CA HIS A 40 0.84 4.22 -10.74
C HIS A 40 -0.28 4.68 -11.70
N GLY A 41 -0.15 4.38 -12.97
CA GLY A 41 -1.01 4.93 -14.02
C GLY A 41 -0.86 6.45 -14.10
N GLU A 42 -1.96 7.17 -13.89
CA GLU A 42 -1.98 8.65 -13.83
C GLU A 42 -1.79 9.19 -12.41
N LEU A 43 -1.77 8.31 -11.41
CA LEU A 43 -1.63 8.70 -10.02
C LEU A 43 -0.15 8.80 -9.63
N VAL A 44 0.17 9.79 -8.80
CA VAL A 44 1.51 10.00 -8.24
C VAL A 44 1.41 10.01 -6.73
N PHE A 45 2.06 9.04 -6.10
CA PHE A 45 2.09 8.89 -4.65
C PHE A 45 3.39 9.44 -4.09
N SER A 46 3.30 10.29 -3.06
CA SER A 46 4.46 10.70 -2.28
C SER A 46 4.68 9.74 -1.13
N CYS A 47 5.82 9.06 -1.10
CA CYS A 47 6.18 8.07 -0.10
C CYS A 47 7.38 8.54 0.73
N ARG A 48 7.30 8.45 2.05
CA ARG A 48 8.48 8.44 2.91
C ARG A 48 9.12 7.07 2.85
N SER A 49 10.45 7.01 2.90
CA SER A 49 11.17 5.75 2.93
C SER A 49 12.41 5.84 3.79
N ALA A 50 12.84 4.70 4.34
CA ALA A 50 14.13 4.58 5.00
C ALA A 50 14.64 3.14 4.88
N GLY A 51 15.96 2.99 4.81
CA GLY A 51 16.63 1.69 4.77
C GLY A 51 16.32 0.89 3.50
N LEU A 52 16.06 1.54 2.36
CA LEU A 52 15.83 0.82 1.10
C LEU A 52 17.07 0.05 0.63
N GLU A 53 18.26 0.47 1.08
CA GLU A 53 19.54 -0.21 0.86
C GLU A 53 19.74 -1.43 1.75
N ASN A 54 18.92 -1.64 2.78
CA ASN A 54 18.99 -2.79 3.65
C ASN A 54 18.60 -4.08 2.91
N THR A 55 19.01 -5.23 3.46
CA THR A 55 18.72 -6.56 2.90
C THR A 55 17.59 -7.30 3.64
N GLY A 56 17.03 -6.69 4.66
CA GLY A 56 15.96 -7.28 5.47
C GLY A 56 14.58 -7.22 4.77
N GLU A 57 13.59 -7.72 5.49
CA GLU A 57 12.21 -7.77 5.01
C GLU A 57 11.63 -6.37 4.81
N ALA A 58 10.64 -6.27 3.94
CA ALA A 58 9.96 -5.03 3.63
C ALA A 58 8.84 -4.72 4.63
N VAL A 59 8.61 -3.45 4.92
CA VAL A 59 7.51 -2.97 5.77
C VAL A 59 6.78 -1.83 5.08
N ILE A 60 5.44 -1.90 5.04
CA ILE A 60 4.58 -0.84 4.54
C ILE A 60 3.72 -0.31 5.69
N LEU A 61 3.74 1.02 5.88
CA LEU A 61 3.05 1.72 6.97
C LEU A 61 1.92 2.57 6.41
N LEU A 62 0.66 2.24 6.74
CA LEU A 62 -0.55 2.93 6.25
C LEU A 62 -1.13 3.84 7.33
N HIS A 63 -1.20 5.14 7.05
CA HIS A 63 -1.76 6.14 7.96
C HIS A 63 -3.29 6.16 7.97
N GLY A 64 -3.90 6.85 8.93
CA GLY A 64 -5.33 7.07 9.05
C GLY A 64 -5.76 8.51 8.71
N PHE A 65 -6.96 8.86 9.11
CA PHE A 65 -7.51 10.21 9.01
C PHE A 65 -7.39 10.95 10.37
N PRO A 66 -7.00 12.21 10.37
CA PRO A 66 -6.58 13.08 9.26
C PRO A 66 -5.06 13.09 9.03
N GLU A 67 -4.42 12.00 9.31
CA GLU A 67 -2.97 11.83 9.31
C GLU A 67 -2.36 11.76 7.90
N THR A 68 -1.03 11.75 7.84
CA THR A 68 -0.22 11.51 6.65
C THR A 68 0.91 10.53 6.99
N SER A 69 1.75 10.21 6.04
CA SER A 69 2.95 9.39 6.28
C SER A 69 3.86 9.96 7.40
N HIS A 70 3.68 11.24 7.77
CA HIS A 70 4.46 11.89 8.83
C HIS A 70 4.28 11.22 10.20
N MET A 71 3.12 10.67 10.50
CA MET A 71 2.88 9.96 11.76
C MET A 71 3.83 8.78 11.98
N TRP A 72 4.44 8.27 10.92
CA TRP A 72 5.28 7.09 10.94
C TRP A 72 6.79 7.37 11.04
N VAL A 73 7.21 8.65 11.08
CA VAL A 73 8.62 9.05 11.03
C VAL A 73 9.48 8.30 12.05
N ASP A 74 9.08 8.28 13.32
CA ASP A 74 9.85 7.61 14.37
C ASP A 74 9.92 6.10 14.17
N LEU A 75 8.80 5.47 13.79
CA LEU A 75 8.76 4.02 13.54
C LEU A 75 9.56 3.65 12.30
N LEU A 76 9.50 4.48 11.25
CA LEU A 76 10.24 4.30 10.01
C LEU A 76 11.75 4.26 10.29
N HIS A 77 12.28 5.21 11.09
CA HIS A 77 13.68 5.21 11.51
C HIS A 77 14.05 4.03 12.41
N GLN A 78 13.18 3.68 13.35
CA GLN A 78 13.44 2.55 14.24
C GLN A 78 13.48 1.21 13.49
N LEU A 79 12.62 1.01 12.50
CA LEU A 79 12.61 -0.21 11.69
C LEU A 79 13.81 -0.26 10.74
N SER A 80 14.12 0.86 10.05
CA SER A 80 15.28 0.90 9.15
C SER A 80 16.60 0.65 9.88
N SER A 81 16.76 1.18 11.10
CA SER A 81 17.96 0.92 11.93
C SER A 81 18.11 -0.54 12.38
N ARG A 82 17.02 -1.32 12.28
CA ARG A 82 17.01 -2.77 12.53
C ARG A 82 17.17 -3.61 11.27
N GLY A 83 17.42 -2.97 10.13
CA GLY A 83 17.70 -3.64 8.86
C GLY A 83 16.49 -3.86 7.97
N TYR A 84 15.30 -3.38 8.33
CA TYR A 84 14.11 -3.42 7.46
C TYR A 84 14.18 -2.39 6.34
N ARG A 85 13.53 -2.68 5.21
CA ARG A 85 13.26 -1.75 4.12
C ARG A 85 11.85 -1.19 4.33
N VAL A 86 11.71 0.10 4.57
CA VAL A 86 10.44 0.68 5.04
C VAL A 86 9.93 1.76 4.11
N ILE A 87 8.63 1.70 3.79
CA ILE A 87 7.92 2.77 3.11
C ILE A 87 6.66 3.17 3.88
N ALA A 88 6.32 4.45 3.81
CA ALA A 88 5.11 5.03 4.34
C ALA A 88 4.51 5.98 3.29
N PRO A 89 3.56 5.53 2.48
CA PRO A 89 2.92 6.37 1.47
C PRO A 89 1.94 7.37 2.11
N ASN A 90 1.85 8.56 1.52
CA ASN A 90 0.62 9.33 1.61
C ASN A 90 -0.39 8.64 0.68
N GLN A 91 -1.46 8.08 1.23
CA GLN A 91 -2.42 7.26 0.51
C GLN A 91 -3.22 8.07 -0.51
N ARG A 92 -4.03 7.39 -1.35
CA ARG A 92 -4.98 8.00 -2.30
C ARG A 92 -5.87 9.02 -1.56
N GLY A 93 -5.99 10.22 -2.11
CA GLY A 93 -6.67 11.35 -1.49
C GLY A 93 -5.73 12.25 -0.67
N TYR A 94 -4.59 11.76 -0.21
CA TYR A 94 -3.60 12.52 0.57
C TYR A 94 -2.39 12.94 -0.26
N SER A 95 -1.85 12.07 -1.10
CA SER A 95 -0.84 12.48 -2.08
C SER A 95 -1.42 13.50 -3.06
N PRO A 96 -0.78 14.66 -3.27
CA PRO A 96 -1.29 15.70 -4.19
C PRO A 96 -1.56 15.18 -5.60
N GLY A 97 -0.71 14.28 -6.10
CA GLY A 97 -0.83 13.64 -7.41
C GLY A 97 -1.76 12.43 -7.46
N ALA A 98 -2.36 12.02 -6.32
CA ALA A 98 -3.26 10.87 -6.25
C ALA A 98 -4.63 11.26 -5.67
N ARG A 99 -5.25 12.30 -6.26
CA ARG A 99 -6.57 12.85 -5.88
C ARG A 99 -7.53 12.82 -7.05
N PRO A 100 -7.97 11.64 -7.51
CA PRO A 100 -8.92 11.56 -8.61
C PRO A 100 -10.24 12.25 -8.23
N GLY A 101 -10.87 12.94 -9.20
CA GLY A 101 -12.10 13.70 -8.98
C GLY A 101 -13.36 12.84 -8.84
N ASN A 102 -13.30 11.57 -9.24
CA ASN A 102 -14.45 10.67 -9.17
C ASN A 102 -14.45 9.88 -7.85
N VAL A 103 -15.52 10.01 -7.06
CA VAL A 103 -15.68 9.32 -5.76
C VAL A 103 -15.55 7.79 -5.88
N LYS A 104 -15.92 7.18 -7.01
CA LYS A 104 -15.80 5.73 -7.24
C LYS A 104 -14.36 5.24 -7.23
N GLU A 105 -13.40 6.13 -7.52
CA GLU A 105 -11.98 5.81 -7.46
C GLU A 105 -11.48 5.58 -6.02
N TYR A 106 -12.22 6.03 -5.01
CA TYR A 106 -11.90 5.84 -3.59
C TYR A 106 -12.50 4.58 -2.98
N SER A 107 -12.87 3.60 -3.80
CA SER A 107 -13.29 2.30 -3.28
C SER A 107 -12.14 1.65 -2.47
N ILE A 108 -12.49 0.93 -1.41
CA ILE A 108 -11.49 0.25 -0.57
C ILE A 108 -10.64 -0.73 -1.38
N LYS A 109 -11.21 -1.32 -2.42
CA LYS A 109 -10.50 -2.19 -3.35
C LYS A 109 -9.41 -1.42 -4.10
N ASN A 110 -9.74 -0.27 -4.71
CA ASN A 110 -8.76 0.53 -5.46
C ASN A 110 -7.63 0.99 -4.55
N ILE A 111 -7.94 1.41 -3.32
CA ILE A 111 -6.91 1.86 -2.37
C ILE A 111 -6.04 0.69 -1.89
N ALA A 112 -6.60 -0.50 -1.74
CA ALA A 112 -5.81 -1.71 -1.46
C ALA A 112 -4.92 -2.13 -2.65
N GLU A 113 -5.40 -1.96 -3.88
CA GLU A 113 -4.62 -2.18 -5.10
C GLU A 113 -3.45 -1.19 -5.22
N ASP A 114 -3.58 0.05 -4.74
CA ASP A 114 -2.47 1.00 -4.65
C ASP A 114 -1.33 0.45 -3.77
N VAL A 115 -1.65 -0.23 -2.67
CA VAL A 115 -0.63 -0.80 -1.78
C VAL A 115 0.21 -1.85 -2.50
N PHE A 116 -0.41 -2.69 -3.34
CA PHE A 116 0.33 -3.66 -4.15
C PHE A 116 1.16 -2.97 -5.23
N ALA A 117 0.61 -1.96 -5.90
CA ALA A 117 1.37 -1.19 -6.88
C ALA A 117 2.59 -0.50 -6.27
N LEU A 118 2.45 0.03 -5.06
CA LEU A 118 3.57 0.60 -4.31
C LEU A 118 4.59 -0.48 -3.93
N ALA A 119 4.15 -1.64 -3.43
CA ALA A 119 5.04 -2.76 -3.13
C ALA A 119 5.84 -3.19 -4.37
N ASP A 120 5.17 -3.34 -5.51
CA ASP A 120 5.80 -3.73 -6.77
C ASP A 120 6.82 -2.67 -7.26
N ALA A 121 6.54 -1.36 -7.07
CA ALA A 121 7.48 -0.29 -7.44
C ALA A 121 8.79 -0.33 -6.65
N PHE A 122 8.75 -0.84 -5.42
CA PHE A 122 9.93 -1.00 -4.55
C PHE A 122 10.52 -2.42 -4.59
N ASP A 123 10.09 -3.28 -5.50
CA ASP A 123 10.51 -4.69 -5.59
C ASP A 123 10.27 -5.46 -4.27
N PHE A 124 9.12 -5.20 -3.62
CA PHE A 124 8.70 -5.89 -2.42
C PHE A 124 7.79 -7.08 -2.79
N GLU A 125 8.37 -8.25 -2.98
CA GLU A 125 7.59 -9.47 -3.29
C GLU A 125 6.64 -9.84 -2.15
N GLN A 126 7.13 -9.73 -0.91
CA GLN A 126 6.36 -9.88 0.33
C GLN A 126 6.73 -8.77 1.31
N PHE A 127 5.79 -8.42 2.19
CA PHE A 127 5.98 -7.35 3.15
C PHE A 127 5.21 -7.55 4.45
N HIS A 128 5.70 -6.95 5.52
CA HIS A 128 4.93 -6.69 6.73
C HIS A 128 4.05 -5.46 6.50
N LEU A 129 2.80 -5.55 6.94
CA LEU A 129 1.85 -4.45 6.82
C LEU A 129 1.45 -3.94 8.20
N VAL A 130 1.51 -2.62 8.38
CA VAL A 130 1.07 -1.94 9.59
C VAL A 130 0.07 -0.87 9.18
N GLY A 131 -1.07 -0.80 9.84
CA GLY A 131 -2.08 0.22 9.55
C GLY A 131 -2.72 0.78 10.81
N HIS A 132 -3.03 2.07 10.77
CA HIS A 132 -3.76 2.76 11.82
C HIS A 132 -5.03 3.39 11.24
N ASP A 133 -6.17 3.29 11.93
CA ASP A 133 -7.45 3.89 11.56
C ASP A 133 -7.88 3.48 10.13
N TRP A 134 -8.05 4.41 9.17
CA TRP A 134 -8.32 4.07 7.76
C TRP A 134 -7.26 3.17 7.15
N GLY A 135 -5.97 3.34 7.52
CA GLY A 135 -4.92 2.42 7.12
C GLY A 135 -5.16 0.99 7.58
N SER A 136 -5.77 0.79 8.77
CA SER A 136 -6.20 -0.54 9.21
C SER A 136 -7.37 -1.07 8.38
N ALA A 137 -8.36 -0.24 8.08
CA ALA A 137 -9.47 -0.68 7.23
C ALA A 137 -9.00 -1.14 5.84
N ILE A 138 -8.04 -0.41 5.26
CA ILE A 138 -7.40 -0.74 3.99
C ILE A 138 -6.56 -2.02 4.13
N GLY A 139 -5.77 -2.14 5.19
CA GLY A 139 -4.92 -3.30 5.44
C GLY A 139 -5.70 -4.61 5.54
N TRP A 140 -6.90 -4.62 6.12
CA TRP A 140 -7.79 -5.77 6.10
C TRP A 140 -8.19 -6.18 4.68
N ALA A 141 -8.40 -5.20 3.78
CA ALA A 141 -8.69 -5.49 2.37
C ALA A 141 -7.44 -6.01 1.62
N VAL A 142 -6.26 -5.47 1.89
CA VAL A 142 -4.97 -5.95 1.35
C VAL A 142 -4.78 -7.42 1.69
N VAL A 143 -4.87 -7.78 2.99
CA VAL A 143 -4.74 -9.17 3.45
C VAL A 143 -5.80 -10.09 2.83
N ALA A 144 -7.02 -9.61 2.63
CA ALA A 144 -8.08 -10.42 2.02
C ALA A 144 -7.89 -10.63 0.52
N LEU A 145 -7.25 -9.68 -0.19
CA LEU A 145 -7.06 -9.75 -1.63
C LEU A 145 -5.85 -10.61 -2.04
N GLN A 146 -4.71 -10.44 -1.38
CA GLN A 146 -3.46 -11.17 -1.68
C GLN A 146 -2.74 -11.55 -0.37
N PRO A 147 -3.26 -12.54 0.39
CA PRO A 147 -2.66 -12.94 1.67
C PRO A 147 -1.23 -13.46 1.53
N GLU A 148 -0.87 -14.02 0.37
CA GLU A 148 0.46 -14.55 0.08
C GLU A 148 1.54 -13.47 0.00
N LYS A 149 1.18 -12.21 -0.23
CA LYS A 149 2.12 -11.07 -0.21
C LYS A 149 2.38 -10.53 1.19
N VAL A 150 1.56 -10.89 2.19
CA VAL A 150 1.60 -10.28 3.52
C VAL A 150 2.25 -11.24 4.53
N LEU A 151 3.49 -10.94 4.94
CA LEU A 151 4.24 -11.72 5.94
C LEU A 151 3.61 -11.62 7.33
N SER A 152 3.18 -10.42 7.71
CA SER A 152 2.41 -10.17 8.94
C SER A 152 1.53 -8.93 8.79
N TRP A 153 0.44 -8.90 9.56
CA TRP A 153 -0.49 -7.79 9.59
C TRP A 153 -0.67 -7.25 11.02
N THR A 154 -0.42 -5.95 11.21
CA THR A 154 -0.67 -5.24 12.47
C THR A 154 -1.74 -4.19 12.25
N ALA A 155 -2.93 -4.44 12.80
CA ALA A 155 -4.07 -3.51 12.77
C ALA A 155 -4.14 -2.71 14.08
N MET A 156 -4.18 -1.38 13.97
CA MET A 156 -4.37 -0.48 15.10
C MET A 156 -5.66 0.31 14.94
N SER A 157 -6.43 0.39 16.00
CA SER A 157 -7.70 1.14 16.16
C SER A 157 -8.91 0.56 15.41
N VAL A 158 -8.75 -0.18 14.30
CA VAL A 158 -9.87 -0.75 13.54
C VAL A 158 -9.77 -2.27 13.53
N PRO A 159 -10.68 -2.97 14.23
CA PRO A 159 -10.70 -4.43 14.26
C PRO A 159 -11.22 -4.99 12.92
N HIS A 160 -11.09 -6.31 12.76
CA HIS A 160 -11.69 -6.99 11.61
C HIS A 160 -13.19 -6.73 11.53
N MET A 161 -13.70 -6.37 10.35
CA MET A 161 -15.09 -5.91 10.16
C MET A 161 -16.16 -6.90 10.65
N LYS A 162 -15.94 -8.22 10.54
CA LYS A 162 -16.87 -9.22 11.10
C LYS A 162 -16.87 -9.21 12.62
N ALA A 163 -15.71 -9.03 13.25
CA ALA A 163 -15.61 -8.94 14.71
C ALA A 163 -16.29 -7.66 15.21
N PHE A 164 -16.06 -6.54 14.53
CA PHE A 164 -16.74 -5.27 14.83
C PHE A 164 -18.27 -5.40 14.71
N SER A 165 -18.76 -5.95 13.59
CA SER A 165 -20.19 -6.15 13.38
C SER A 165 -20.81 -7.11 14.39
N TYR A 166 -20.07 -8.14 14.81
CA TYR A 166 -20.51 -9.07 15.83
C TYR A 166 -20.62 -8.38 17.19
N ALA A 167 -19.59 -7.66 17.62
CA ALA A 167 -19.58 -6.91 18.88
C ALA A 167 -20.74 -5.90 18.91
N TYR A 168 -20.88 -5.07 17.87
CA TYR A 168 -21.95 -4.08 17.75
C TYR A 168 -23.35 -4.70 17.88
N LYS A 169 -23.55 -5.93 17.37
CA LYS A 169 -24.85 -6.60 17.42
C LYS A 169 -25.17 -7.29 18.75
N TYR A 170 -24.15 -7.82 19.41
CA TYR A 170 -24.34 -8.74 20.54
C TYR A 170 -23.76 -8.26 21.87
N ASP A 171 -22.81 -7.32 21.82
CA ASP A 171 -22.25 -6.72 23.03
C ASP A 171 -23.15 -5.55 23.47
N LYS A 172 -23.90 -5.77 24.55
CA LYS A 172 -24.89 -4.81 25.06
C LYS A 172 -24.30 -3.84 26.10
N ASP A 173 -23.04 -4.01 26.44
CA ASP A 173 -22.34 -3.21 27.44
C ASP A 173 -21.47 -2.09 26.87
N GLN A 174 -21.68 -1.75 25.58
CA GLN A 174 -21.02 -0.64 24.88
C GLN A 174 -21.97 0.52 24.62
#